data_7bda95961f26703b77e0a178ef16b3fa
#
_entry.id   7bda95961f26703b77e0a178ef16b3fa
#
_cell.length_a   1.000
_cell.length_b   1.000
_cell.length_c   1.000
_cell.angle_alpha   90.00
_cell.angle_beta   90.00
_cell.angle_gamma   90.00
#
_symmetry.space_group_name_H-M   'P 1'
#
loop_
_entity.id
_entity.type
_entity.pdbx_description
1 polymer ?
#
loop_
_entity_poly.entity_id
_entity_poly.type
_entity_poly.pdbx_seq_one_letter_code
_entity_poly.pdbx_strand_id
1 'polypeptide(L)'
;ADIGCHLFSILPPFNLGGTTMGYGLGPASASAFNVEAGKKPISVMGDGGFWHNGLSSGIGNAVFNKQNQVIMVVDNYYSSATGGQDIMSSRADNNRRSTNNPIARAVRGIGAKWVREIDRTYDVAKMRDTLKAALTSKEEGPKIIIASSECMLNKQRRVKPLFNKAVKEGKRSVKQRFGVDEDVCTGDHACMRLSGCPSLSVKHIDDPLRDDPVAAIDNNCVGCGNCGEVAEAAVLCPSFYRADVIYNPTRLDRWMARLRGAVIGYLQRRRDARRVVFS
;
A
#
# COMPACT_ATOMS: atom_id res chain seq x y z
N ALA A 1 2.45 15.31 -10.58
CA ALA A 1 1.95 13.94 -10.72
C ALA A 1 1.67 13.62 -12.18
N ASP A 2 1.78 12.35 -12.54
CA ASP A 2 1.36 11.80 -13.83
C ASP A 2 -0.07 11.24 -13.74
N ILE A 3 -0.67 10.85 -14.86
CA ILE A 3 -2.00 10.23 -14.90
C ILE A 3 -1.91 8.77 -14.44
N GLY A 4 -2.68 8.44 -13.41
CA GLY A 4 -2.71 7.11 -12.81
C GLY A 4 -3.46 7.11 -11.49
N CYS A 5 -3.53 5.96 -10.79
CA CYS A 5 -4.20 5.87 -9.50
C CYS A 5 -3.58 6.82 -8.45
N HIS A 6 -2.29 7.10 -8.53
CA HIS A 6 -1.58 8.04 -7.65
C HIS A 6 -2.01 9.50 -7.84
N LEU A 7 -2.64 9.85 -8.97
CA LEU A 7 -3.15 11.20 -9.22
C LEU A 7 -4.22 11.60 -8.19
N PHE A 8 -4.98 10.65 -7.65
CA PHE A 8 -5.97 10.95 -6.60
C PHE A 8 -5.37 11.55 -5.32
N SER A 9 -4.04 11.52 -5.16
CA SER A 9 -3.35 12.23 -4.08
C SER A 9 -3.43 13.75 -4.16
N ILE A 10 -3.90 14.32 -5.29
CA ILE A 10 -4.20 15.76 -5.38
C ILE A 10 -5.43 16.18 -4.56
N LEU A 11 -6.28 15.20 -4.20
CA LEU A 11 -7.48 15.44 -3.42
C LEU A 11 -7.17 15.48 -1.92
N PRO A 12 -8.03 16.14 -1.10
CA PRO A 12 -7.94 16.04 0.35
C PRO A 12 -7.98 14.57 0.82
N PRO A 13 -7.29 14.24 1.90
CA PRO A 13 -6.51 15.10 2.79
C PRO A 13 -5.06 15.32 2.33
N PHE A 14 -4.61 14.71 1.24
CA PHE A 14 -3.20 14.70 0.86
C PHE A 14 -2.77 16.02 0.18
N ASN A 15 -3.61 16.56 -0.72
CA ASN A 15 -3.35 17.78 -1.46
C ASN A 15 -1.96 17.80 -2.11
N LEU A 16 -1.50 16.65 -2.64
CA LEU A 16 -0.21 16.49 -3.28
C LEU A 16 -0.32 16.72 -4.77
N GLY A 17 0.64 17.47 -5.33
CA GLY A 17 0.75 17.67 -6.77
C GLY A 17 0.34 19.05 -7.23
N GLY A 18 1.27 19.77 -7.81
CA GLY A 18 1.06 21.10 -8.39
C GLY A 18 0.61 21.06 -9.85
N THR A 19 0.99 20.02 -10.60
CA THR A 19 0.72 19.94 -12.05
C THR A 19 0.49 18.52 -12.52
N THR A 20 -0.28 18.37 -13.59
CA THR A 20 -0.48 17.13 -14.33
C THR A 20 -0.43 17.43 -15.81
N MET A 21 0.56 16.89 -16.55
CA MET A 21 0.79 17.21 -17.96
C MET A 21 0.30 16.13 -18.92
N GLY A 22 0.29 14.86 -18.49
CA GLY A 22 -0.10 13.76 -19.36
C GLY A 22 0.55 12.45 -18.95
N TYR A 23 0.15 11.37 -19.62
CA TYR A 23 0.54 10.00 -19.29
C TYR A 23 2.03 9.75 -19.60
N GLY A 24 2.85 9.56 -18.57
CA GLY A 24 4.31 9.40 -18.65
C GLY A 24 5.10 10.72 -18.66
N LEU A 25 4.46 11.88 -18.56
CA LEU A 25 5.10 13.20 -18.70
C LEU A 25 5.37 13.92 -17.37
N GLY A 26 5.13 13.30 -16.23
CA GLY A 26 5.41 13.87 -14.91
C GLY A 26 6.84 14.42 -14.78
N PRO A 27 7.90 13.68 -15.17
CA PRO A 27 9.28 14.18 -15.10
C PRO A 27 9.55 15.38 -16.02
N ALA A 28 8.88 15.46 -17.16
CA ALA A 28 9.03 16.59 -18.07
C ALA A 28 8.45 17.88 -17.46
N SER A 29 7.28 17.81 -16.82
CA SER A 29 6.71 18.95 -16.11
C SER A 29 7.52 19.36 -14.88
N ALA A 30 8.07 18.38 -14.15
CA ALA A 30 8.91 18.65 -13.00
C ALA A 30 10.21 19.38 -13.36
N SER A 31 10.71 19.20 -14.59
CA SER A 31 11.93 19.86 -15.05
C SER A 31 11.79 21.40 -15.10
N ALA A 32 10.59 21.91 -15.35
CA ALA A 32 10.33 23.34 -15.36
C ALA A 32 10.60 23.99 -13.99
N PHE A 33 10.33 23.28 -12.90
CA PHE A 33 10.58 23.76 -11.54
C PHE A 33 12.05 23.68 -11.09
N ASN A 34 12.89 22.99 -11.86
CA ASN A 34 14.31 22.83 -11.53
C ASN A 34 15.11 24.11 -11.80
N VAL A 35 14.59 24.99 -12.63
CA VAL A 35 15.29 26.20 -13.12
C VAL A 35 15.19 27.35 -12.09
N GLU A 36 14.10 27.45 -11.35
CA GLU A 36 13.82 28.68 -10.59
C GLU A 36 14.05 28.60 -9.08
N ALA A 37 14.03 27.42 -8.46
CA ALA A 37 13.81 27.38 -7.01
C ALA A 37 14.94 26.82 -6.14
N GLY A 38 16.03 26.31 -6.70
CA GLY A 38 17.06 25.61 -5.91
C GLY A 38 16.56 24.36 -5.17
N LYS A 39 15.29 24.00 -5.33
CA LYS A 39 14.63 22.85 -4.74
C LYS A 39 14.54 21.72 -5.76
N LYS A 40 14.73 20.48 -5.30
CA LYS A 40 14.53 19.32 -6.16
C LYS A 40 13.03 19.02 -6.29
N PRO A 41 12.45 19.11 -7.48
CA PRO A 41 11.07 18.69 -7.68
C PRO A 41 10.95 17.17 -7.57
N ILE A 42 9.76 16.72 -7.15
CA ILE A 42 9.41 15.29 -7.09
C ILE A 42 8.34 15.06 -8.13
N SER A 43 8.56 14.11 -9.03
CA SER A 43 7.55 13.61 -9.95
C SER A 43 7.18 12.18 -9.61
N VAL A 44 5.89 11.85 -9.78
CA VAL A 44 5.37 10.51 -9.55
C VAL A 44 4.68 10.04 -10.81
N MET A 45 5.02 8.84 -11.29
CA MET A 45 4.36 8.19 -12.42
C MET A 45 4.05 6.73 -12.09
N GLY A 46 3.03 6.19 -12.73
CA GLY A 46 2.75 4.77 -12.72
C GLY A 46 3.59 4.00 -13.73
N ASP A 47 3.68 2.69 -13.54
CA ASP A 47 4.35 1.76 -14.47
C ASP A 47 3.72 1.76 -15.87
N GLY A 48 2.40 1.90 -15.98
CA GLY A 48 1.73 2.09 -17.26
C GLY A 48 2.21 3.35 -18.00
N GLY A 49 2.28 4.50 -17.30
CA GLY A 49 2.83 5.74 -17.84
C GLY A 49 4.30 5.64 -18.21
N PHE A 50 5.06 4.95 -17.37
CA PHE A 50 6.46 4.66 -17.61
C PHE A 50 6.67 3.94 -18.96
N TRP A 51 5.98 2.84 -19.19
CA TRP A 51 6.14 2.06 -20.42
C TRP A 51 5.48 2.70 -21.65
N HIS A 52 4.47 3.52 -21.44
CA HIS A 52 3.81 4.21 -22.55
C HIS A 52 4.71 5.29 -23.18
N ASN A 53 5.23 6.19 -22.36
CA ASN A 53 6.01 7.34 -22.81
C ASN A 53 7.09 7.78 -21.81
N GLY A 54 6.95 7.43 -20.54
CA GLY A 54 7.77 7.94 -19.44
C GLY A 54 9.23 7.57 -19.54
N LEU A 55 9.55 6.39 -20.08
CA LEU A 55 10.93 5.94 -20.24
C LEU A 55 11.73 6.89 -21.16
N SER A 56 11.20 7.20 -22.32
CA SER A 56 11.89 8.03 -23.33
C SER A 56 11.70 9.52 -23.09
N SER A 57 10.46 9.98 -23.11
CA SER A 57 10.13 11.41 -23.05
C SER A 57 10.21 12.01 -21.64
N GLY A 58 10.07 11.18 -20.61
CA GLY A 58 10.22 11.60 -19.20
C GLY A 58 11.63 11.40 -18.68
N ILE A 59 11.99 10.15 -18.38
CA ILE A 59 13.23 9.83 -17.71
C ILE A 59 14.44 9.98 -18.65
N GLY A 60 14.34 9.55 -19.90
CA GLY A 60 15.42 9.69 -20.88
C GLY A 60 15.85 11.13 -21.06
N ASN A 61 14.89 12.07 -21.22
CA ASN A 61 15.19 13.49 -21.26
C ASN A 61 15.78 14.04 -19.96
N ALA A 62 15.29 13.55 -18.80
CA ALA A 62 15.84 13.96 -17.51
C ALA A 62 17.32 13.51 -17.36
N VAL A 63 17.66 12.30 -17.83
CA VAL A 63 19.05 11.81 -17.85
C VAL A 63 19.89 12.63 -18.84
N PHE A 64 19.41 12.84 -20.06
CA PHE A 64 20.12 13.56 -21.11
C PHE A 64 20.44 15.00 -20.67
N ASN A 65 19.48 15.70 -20.08
CA ASN A 65 19.64 17.07 -19.60
C ASN A 65 20.21 17.16 -18.18
N LYS A 66 20.64 16.05 -17.57
CA LYS A 66 21.20 15.96 -16.20
C LYS A 66 20.33 16.66 -15.15
N GLN A 67 19.04 16.56 -15.28
CA GLN A 67 18.09 17.27 -14.42
C GLN A 67 18.13 16.76 -12.99
N ASN A 68 18.24 17.68 -12.04
CA ASN A 68 18.32 17.34 -10.62
C ASN A 68 16.95 17.22 -9.98
N GLN A 69 16.22 16.16 -10.29
CA GLN A 69 14.89 15.86 -9.77
C GLN A 69 14.80 14.47 -9.14
N VAL A 70 13.78 14.23 -8.34
CA VAL A 70 13.42 12.91 -7.85
C VAL A 70 12.25 12.38 -8.67
N ILE A 71 12.39 11.19 -9.24
CA ILE A 71 11.37 10.53 -10.04
C ILE A 71 10.95 9.25 -9.31
N MET A 72 9.72 9.17 -8.86
CA MET A 72 9.15 7.98 -8.27
C MET A 72 8.31 7.25 -9.30
N VAL A 73 8.66 5.99 -9.59
CA VAL A 73 7.87 5.09 -10.44
C VAL A 73 7.13 4.11 -9.53
N VAL A 74 5.81 4.17 -9.56
CA VAL A 74 4.95 3.22 -8.83
C VAL A 74 4.72 2.01 -9.73
N ASP A 75 5.43 0.92 -9.44
CA ASP A 75 5.35 -0.33 -10.20
C ASP A 75 4.37 -1.29 -9.51
N ASN A 76 3.16 -1.36 -10.04
CA ASN A 76 2.14 -2.27 -9.54
C ASN A 76 1.85 -3.44 -10.50
N TYR A 77 2.70 -3.59 -11.52
CA TYR A 77 2.72 -4.65 -12.54
C TYR A 77 1.55 -4.63 -13.53
N TYR A 78 0.75 -3.57 -13.57
CA TYR A 78 -0.39 -3.44 -14.47
C TYR A 78 -0.71 -1.98 -14.74
N SER A 79 -1.21 -1.67 -15.93
CA SER A 79 -1.88 -0.38 -16.17
C SER A 79 -3.23 -0.37 -15.43
N SER A 80 -3.18 -0.09 -14.12
CA SER A 80 -4.29 -0.35 -13.19
C SER A 80 -5.46 0.60 -13.37
N ALA A 81 -5.18 1.88 -13.62
CA ALA A 81 -6.20 2.93 -13.74
C ALA A 81 -7.16 2.70 -14.91
N THR A 82 -6.73 1.98 -15.93
CA THR A 82 -7.50 1.69 -17.16
C THR A 82 -8.09 0.28 -17.18
N GLY A 83 -8.06 -0.44 -16.07
CA GLY A 83 -8.70 -1.75 -15.93
C GLY A 83 -7.75 -2.92 -15.67
N GLY A 84 -6.45 -2.67 -15.50
CA GLY A 84 -5.47 -3.71 -15.17
C GLY A 84 -4.92 -4.45 -16.38
N GLN A 85 -4.59 -3.71 -17.44
CA GLN A 85 -3.94 -4.29 -18.63
C GLN A 85 -2.50 -4.68 -18.31
N ASP A 86 -2.04 -5.77 -18.98
CA ASP A 86 -0.65 -6.15 -18.95
C ASP A 86 0.25 -5.09 -19.59
N ILE A 87 1.38 -4.88 -18.95
CA ILE A 87 2.47 -4.01 -19.39
C ILE A 87 3.78 -4.81 -19.42
N MET A 88 4.86 -4.22 -19.88
CA MET A 88 6.13 -4.93 -20.02
C MET A 88 6.69 -5.43 -18.67
N SER A 89 6.42 -4.75 -17.56
CA SER A 89 6.80 -5.20 -16.20
C SER A 89 5.78 -6.15 -15.54
N SER A 90 4.65 -6.47 -16.18
CA SER A 90 3.70 -7.46 -15.68
C SER A 90 4.36 -8.81 -15.45
N ARG A 91 3.84 -9.57 -14.49
CA ARG A 91 4.30 -10.94 -14.26
C ARG A 91 4.07 -11.80 -15.51
N ALA A 92 4.92 -12.79 -15.72
CA ALA A 92 4.92 -13.63 -16.91
C ALA A 92 3.74 -14.65 -16.94
N ASP A 93 2.53 -14.18 -16.69
CA ASP A 93 1.32 -15.00 -16.68
C ASP A 93 0.73 -15.14 -18.10
N ASN A 94 1.10 -14.25 -19.02
CA ASN A 94 0.59 -14.19 -20.38
C ASN A 94 1.68 -14.56 -21.38
N ASN A 95 1.61 -15.79 -21.91
CA ASN A 95 2.56 -16.32 -22.87
C ASN A 95 2.47 -15.70 -24.29
N ARG A 96 1.47 -14.87 -24.56
CA ARG A 96 1.31 -14.15 -25.83
C ARG A 96 1.98 -12.78 -25.85
N ARG A 97 2.50 -12.31 -24.72
CA ARG A 97 3.12 -10.99 -24.59
C ARG A 97 4.48 -11.10 -23.94
N SER A 98 5.39 -10.23 -24.36
CA SER A 98 6.67 -10.07 -23.63
C SER A 98 6.44 -9.27 -22.36
N THR A 99 6.52 -9.96 -21.24
CA THR A 99 6.32 -9.40 -19.89
C THR A 99 7.54 -9.68 -19.01
N ASN A 100 7.46 -9.34 -17.72
CA ASN A 100 8.51 -9.58 -16.74
C ASN A 100 9.82 -8.83 -17.02
N ASN A 101 9.73 -7.64 -17.62
CA ASN A 101 10.87 -6.74 -17.83
C ASN A 101 10.97 -5.76 -16.65
N PRO A 102 12.03 -5.83 -15.81
CA PRO A 102 12.16 -4.94 -14.67
C PRO A 102 12.35 -3.49 -15.11
N ILE A 103 11.60 -2.57 -14.52
CA ILE A 103 11.74 -1.12 -14.75
C ILE A 103 13.16 -0.66 -14.40
N ALA A 104 13.75 -1.18 -13.32
CA ALA A 104 15.11 -0.88 -12.91
C ALA A 104 16.15 -1.15 -14.03
N ARG A 105 15.97 -2.23 -14.79
CA ARG A 105 16.84 -2.55 -15.92
C ARG A 105 16.72 -1.51 -17.04
N ALA A 106 15.51 -1.11 -17.35
CA ALA A 106 15.25 -0.12 -18.40
C ALA A 106 15.84 1.24 -18.04
N VAL A 107 15.64 1.73 -16.81
CA VAL A 107 16.16 3.03 -16.40
C VAL A 107 17.69 3.06 -16.28
N ARG A 108 18.32 1.96 -15.85
CA ARG A 108 19.78 1.83 -15.88
C ARG A 108 20.32 1.79 -17.32
N GLY A 109 19.59 1.13 -18.22
CA GLY A 109 19.93 1.05 -19.64
C GLY A 109 19.99 2.39 -20.37
N ILE A 110 19.20 3.37 -19.95
CA ILE A 110 19.24 4.74 -20.50
C ILE A 110 20.22 5.66 -19.77
N GLY A 111 21.04 5.13 -18.84
CA GLY A 111 22.11 5.87 -18.17
C GLY A 111 21.74 6.49 -16.82
N ALA A 112 20.62 6.13 -16.20
CA ALA A 112 20.32 6.59 -14.85
C ALA A 112 21.29 5.98 -13.84
N LYS A 113 22.00 6.82 -13.09
CA LYS A 113 23.04 6.39 -12.13
C LYS A 113 22.46 6.09 -10.76
N TRP A 114 21.63 7.00 -10.24
CA TRP A 114 21.01 6.85 -8.93
C TRP A 114 19.64 6.16 -9.07
N VAL A 115 19.57 4.86 -8.77
CA VAL A 115 18.35 4.05 -8.83
C VAL A 115 18.23 3.27 -7.52
N ARG A 116 17.05 3.34 -6.88
CA ARG A 116 16.71 2.57 -5.68
C ARG A 116 15.38 1.86 -5.87
N GLU A 117 15.31 0.64 -5.39
CA GLU A 117 14.13 -0.22 -5.48
C GLU A 117 13.58 -0.47 -4.08
N ILE A 118 12.27 -0.35 -3.91
CA ILE A 118 11.54 -0.57 -2.66
C ILE A 118 10.46 -1.61 -2.93
N ASP A 119 10.65 -2.81 -2.41
CA ASP A 119 9.72 -3.94 -2.60
C ASP A 119 8.59 -3.98 -1.56
N ARG A 120 8.76 -3.28 -0.44
CA ARG A 120 7.76 -3.12 0.61
C ARG A 120 7.35 -1.65 0.70
N THR A 121 6.38 -1.27 -0.12
CA THR A 121 5.91 0.12 -0.20
C THR A 121 5.18 0.59 1.06
N TYR A 122 4.73 -0.33 1.91
CA TYR A 122 4.10 -0.05 3.20
C TYR A 122 5.11 0.19 4.34
N ASP A 123 6.39 -0.07 4.11
CA ASP A 123 7.45 0.31 5.04
C ASP A 123 7.70 1.83 4.94
N VAL A 124 6.96 2.57 5.77
CA VAL A 124 6.98 4.04 5.77
C VAL A 124 8.36 4.57 6.12
N ALA A 125 9.09 3.91 7.03
CA ALA A 125 10.44 4.33 7.42
C ALA A 125 11.41 4.21 6.24
N LYS A 126 11.45 3.05 5.57
CA LYS A 126 12.28 2.81 4.40
C LYS A 126 11.96 3.78 3.25
N MET A 127 10.66 4.03 3.01
CA MET A 127 10.20 4.96 1.98
C MET A 127 10.68 6.39 2.29
N ARG A 128 10.47 6.86 3.51
CA ARG A 128 10.90 8.18 3.97
C ARG A 128 12.42 8.35 3.85
N ASP A 129 13.19 7.37 4.33
CA ASP A 129 14.65 7.44 4.34
C ASP A 129 15.22 7.40 2.92
N THR A 130 14.64 6.59 2.04
CA THR A 130 15.01 6.56 0.61
C THR A 130 14.70 7.89 -0.09
N LEU A 131 13.53 8.47 0.19
CA LEU A 131 13.13 9.77 -0.36
C LEU A 131 14.05 10.89 0.16
N LYS A 132 14.38 10.88 1.45
CA LYS A 132 15.33 11.81 2.05
C LYS A 132 16.73 11.67 1.41
N ALA A 133 17.22 10.45 1.21
CA ALA A 133 18.49 10.20 0.53
C ALA A 133 18.48 10.72 -0.92
N ALA A 134 17.37 10.57 -1.66
CA ALA A 134 17.23 11.12 -3.00
C ALA A 134 17.27 12.65 -3.01
N LEU A 135 16.53 13.29 -2.10
CA LEU A 135 16.47 14.76 -1.98
C LEU A 135 17.82 15.38 -1.59
N THR A 136 18.60 14.71 -0.73
CA THR A 136 19.88 15.22 -0.24
C THR A 136 21.09 14.78 -1.08
N SER A 137 20.92 13.85 -2.01
CA SER A 137 22.00 13.36 -2.89
C SER A 137 22.59 14.49 -3.71
N LYS A 138 23.92 14.56 -3.76
CA LYS A 138 24.68 15.49 -4.60
C LYS A 138 25.04 14.90 -5.97
N GLU A 139 24.65 13.66 -6.25
CA GLU A 139 24.91 13.01 -7.52
C GLU A 139 24.20 13.75 -8.65
N GLU A 140 24.86 13.87 -9.80
CA GLU A 140 24.32 14.56 -10.97
C GLU A 140 23.23 13.74 -11.64
N GLY A 141 22.21 14.41 -12.19
CA GLY A 141 21.10 13.78 -12.90
C GLY A 141 19.93 13.36 -12.00
N PRO A 142 18.93 12.71 -12.55
CA PRO A 142 17.70 12.32 -11.83
C PRO A 142 17.95 11.20 -10.82
N LYS A 143 17.26 11.26 -9.69
CA LYS A 143 17.21 10.21 -8.66
C LYS A 143 15.94 9.42 -8.87
N ILE A 144 16.06 8.14 -9.19
CA ILE A 144 14.92 7.29 -9.53
C ILE A 144 14.64 6.33 -8.38
N ILE A 145 13.42 6.38 -7.87
CA ILE A 145 12.89 5.45 -6.88
C ILE A 145 11.83 4.60 -7.56
N ILE A 146 11.98 3.29 -7.53
CA ILE A 146 11.00 2.33 -8.03
C ILE A 146 10.32 1.70 -6.82
N ALA A 147 9.04 2.00 -6.64
CA ALA A 147 8.24 1.50 -5.55
C ALA A 147 7.33 0.36 -6.06
N SER A 148 7.72 -0.89 -5.79
CA SER A 148 7.09 -2.08 -6.34
C SER A 148 6.16 -2.75 -5.33
N SER A 149 4.87 -2.85 -5.69
CA SER A 149 3.88 -3.58 -4.91
C SER A 149 2.71 -3.97 -5.82
N GLU A 150 2.35 -5.26 -5.85
CA GLU A 150 1.28 -5.75 -6.72
C GLU A 150 -0.03 -4.98 -6.51
N CYS A 151 -0.68 -4.57 -7.60
CA CYS A 151 -2.01 -3.98 -7.56
C CYS A 151 -3.00 -4.87 -6.81
N MET A 152 -3.52 -4.37 -5.70
CA MET A 152 -4.38 -5.15 -4.81
C MET A 152 -5.68 -5.58 -5.48
N LEU A 153 -6.24 -4.76 -6.37
CA LEU A 153 -7.43 -5.10 -7.14
C LEU A 153 -7.19 -6.31 -8.06
N ASN A 154 -6.08 -6.30 -8.81
CA ASN A 154 -5.72 -7.43 -9.68
C ASN A 154 -5.37 -8.68 -8.88
N LYS A 155 -4.66 -8.54 -7.78
CA LYS A 155 -4.41 -9.64 -6.85
C LYS A 155 -5.73 -10.27 -6.38
N GLN A 156 -6.71 -9.46 -5.98
CA GLN A 156 -8.02 -9.96 -5.55
C GLN A 156 -8.79 -10.64 -6.70
N ARG A 157 -8.76 -10.09 -7.91
CA ARG A 157 -9.38 -10.73 -9.09
C ARG A 157 -8.81 -12.12 -9.38
N ARG A 158 -7.52 -12.32 -9.15
CA ARG A 158 -6.81 -13.59 -9.34
C ARG A 158 -7.04 -14.57 -8.18
N VAL A 159 -6.89 -14.10 -6.94
CA VAL A 159 -6.87 -14.96 -5.75
C VAL A 159 -8.26 -15.34 -5.26
N LYS A 160 -9.23 -14.39 -5.31
CA LYS A 160 -10.58 -14.61 -4.77
C LYS A 160 -11.34 -15.78 -5.42
N PRO A 161 -11.33 -15.95 -6.75
CA PRO A 161 -11.99 -17.11 -7.38
C PRO A 161 -11.39 -18.45 -6.94
N LEU A 162 -10.05 -18.53 -6.84
CA LEU A 162 -9.34 -19.75 -6.41
C LEU A 162 -9.67 -20.10 -4.96
N PHE A 163 -9.67 -19.11 -4.09
CA PHE A 163 -10.06 -19.27 -2.69
C PHE A 163 -11.51 -19.74 -2.57
N ASN A 164 -12.44 -19.08 -3.27
CA ASN A 164 -13.85 -19.44 -3.24
C ASN A 164 -14.11 -20.85 -3.78
N LYS A 165 -13.37 -21.25 -4.82
CA LYS A 165 -13.41 -22.63 -5.36
C LYS A 165 -12.96 -23.63 -4.30
N ALA A 166 -11.82 -23.39 -3.66
CA ALA A 166 -11.31 -24.27 -2.60
C ALA A 166 -12.29 -24.39 -1.43
N VAL A 167 -12.92 -23.28 -1.02
CA VAL A 167 -13.94 -23.29 0.05
C VAL A 167 -15.17 -24.10 -0.36
N LYS A 168 -15.64 -23.94 -1.59
CA LYS A 168 -16.80 -24.71 -2.12
C LYS A 168 -16.51 -26.21 -2.22
N GLU A 169 -15.27 -26.58 -2.54
CA GLU A 169 -14.78 -27.98 -2.59
C GLU A 169 -14.59 -28.60 -1.21
N GLY A 170 -14.92 -27.89 -0.13
CA GLY A 170 -14.73 -28.36 1.23
C GLY A 170 -13.28 -28.39 1.71
N LYS A 171 -12.34 -27.83 0.94
CA LYS A 171 -10.92 -27.77 1.33
C LYS A 171 -10.72 -26.78 2.47
N ARG A 172 -9.89 -27.18 3.46
CA ARG A 172 -9.45 -26.28 4.51
C ARG A 172 -8.75 -25.07 3.92
N SER A 173 -9.31 -23.89 4.11
CA SER A 173 -8.79 -22.64 3.58
C SER A 173 -8.68 -21.60 4.68
N VAL A 174 -7.53 -20.93 4.75
CA VAL A 174 -7.27 -19.89 5.76
C VAL A 174 -7.23 -18.54 5.09
N LYS A 175 -7.95 -17.55 5.63
CA LYS A 175 -7.92 -16.18 5.17
C LYS A 175 -7.53 -15.25 6.30
N GLN A 176 -6.42 -14.56 6.12
CA GLN A 176 -5.98 -13.51 7.04
C GLN A 176 -6.94 -12.33 6.99
N ARG A 177 -7.28 -11.80 8.15
CA ARG A 177 -8.10 -10.61 8.36
C ARG A 177 -7.43 -9.73 9.40
N PHE A 178 -7.72 -8.44 9.33
CA PHE A 178 -7.36 -7.50 10.36
C PHE A 178 -8.64 -7.02 11.06
N GLY A 179 -8.51 -6.65 12.31
CA GLY A 179 -9.56 -6.07 13.12
C GLY A 179 -8.99 -4.96 13.98
N VAL A 180 -9.88 -4.21 14.59
CA VAL A 180 -9.55 -3.15 15.54
C VAL A 180 -10.15 -3.53 16.89
N ASP A 181 -9.36 -3.45 17.94
CA ASP A 181 -9.82 -3.60 19.32
C ASP A 181 -10.48 -2.29 19.75
N GLU A 182 -11.77 -2.34 19.99
CA GLU A 182 -12.59 -1.19 20.32
C GLU A 182 -12.21 -0.57 21.67
N ASP A 183 -11.81 -1.42 22.64
CA ASP A 183 -11.42 -0.99 23.98
C ASP A 183 -10.10 -0.20 23.98
N VAL A 184 -9.24 -0.44 23.00
CA VAL A 184 -7.90 0.14 22.88
C VAL A 184 -7.83 1.27 21.86
N CYS A 185 -8.80 1.34 20.93
CA CYS A 185 -8.84 2.37 19.90
C CYS A 185 -9.03 3.76 20.50
N THR A 186 -8.13 4.69 20.19
CA THR A 186 -8.17 6.07 20.71
C THR A 186 -9.13 7.00 19.96
N GLY A 187 -9.66 6.57 18.80
CA GLY A 187 -10.56 7.39 18.00
C GLY A 187 -9.90 8.52 17.19
N ASP A 188 -8.56 8.58 17.12
CA ASP A 188 -7.85 9.60 16.34
C ASP A 188 -7.97 9.43 14.81
N HIS A 189 -8.36 8.25 14.35
CA HIS A 189 -8.59 7.88 12.95
C HIS A 189 -7.39 8.08 12.00
N ALA A 190 -6.16 8.16 12.50
CA ALA A 190 -4.95 8.23 11.67
C ALA A 190 -4.87 7.05 10.68
N CYS A 191 -5.31 5.87 11.11
CA CYS A 191 -5.40 4.68 10.26
C CYS A 191 -6.25 4.90 9.00
N MET A 192 -7.38 5.60 9.10
CA MET A 192 -8.25 5.90 7.96
C MET A 192 -7.68 7.00 7.08
N ARG A 193 -7.24 8.11 7.70
CA ARG A 193 -6.71 9.26 6.98
C ARG A 193 -5.46 8.94 6.17
N LEU A 194 -4.61 8.04 6.67
CA LEU A 194 -3.31 7.74 6.05
C LEU A 194 -3.33 6.49 5.17
N SER A 195 -4.17 5.49 5.47
CA SER A 195 -4.23 4.27 4.65
C SER A 195 -5.17 4.37 3.46
N GLY A 196 -6.21 5.20 3.55
CA GLY A 196 -7.26 5.27 2.53
C GLY A 196 -7.98 3.93 2.29
N CYS A 197 -7.98 3.02 3.28
CA CYS A 197 -8.53 1.68 3.12
C CYS A 197 -10.07 1.74 3.02
N PRO A 198 -10.69 1.22 1.93
CA PRO A 198 -12.15 1.25 1.77
C PRO A 198 -12.89 0.33 2.74
N SER A 199 -12.20 -0.60 3.41
CA SER A 199 -12.79 -1.48 4.42
C SER A 199 -12.73 -0.91 5.84
N LEU A 200 -12.07 0.23 6.02
CA LEU A 200 -12.10 0.97 7.28
C LEU A 200 -13.28 1.93 7.31
N SER A 201 -14.02 1.88 8.41
CA SER A 201 -15.15 2.75 8.69
C SER A 201 -15.14 3.17 10.14
N VAL A 202 -15.98 4.12 10.50
CA VAL A 202 -16.24 4.49 11.89
C VAL A 202 -17.37 3.64 12.45
N LYS A 203 -17.23 3.26 13.72
CA LYS A 203 -18.29 2.61 14.51
C LYS A 203 -18.48 3.41 15.79
N HIS A 204 -19.73 3.80 16.04
CA HIS A 204 -20.11 4.36 17.34
C HIS A 204 -20.25 3.22 18.34
N ILE A 205 -19.69 3.45 19.54
CA ILE A 205 -19.81 2.52 20.66
C ILE A 205 -20.89 3.09 21.59
N ASP A 206 -21.70 2.21 22.14
CA ASP A 206 -22.69 2.55 23.17
C ASP A 206 -22.00 2.52 24.55
N ASP A 207 -21.07 3.46 24.75
CA ASP A 207 -20.34 3.66 25.99
C ASP A 207 -20.55 5.11 26.45
N PRO A 208 -21.24 5.33 27.61
CA PRO A 208 -21.55 6.68 28.09
C PRO A 208 -20.31 7.51 28.47
N LEU A 209 -19.13 6.88 28.54
CA LEU A 209 -17.87 7.54 28.84
C LEU A 209 -17.03 7.86 27.59
N ARG A 210 -17.55 7.54 26.38
CA ARG A 210 -16.83 7.74 25.12
C ARG A 210 -17.72 8.37 24.07
N ASP A 211 -17.39 9.59 23.69
CA ASP A 211 -18.09 10.31 22.61
C ASP A 211 -17.46 10.03 21.23
N ASP A 212 -16.17 9.70 21.19
CA ASP A 212 -15.43 9.47 19.94
C ASP A 212 -15.72 8.09 19.35
N PRO A 213 -16.09 8.03 18.04
CA PRO A 213 -16.27 6.76 17.35
C PRO A 213 -14.93 6.03 17.19
N VAL A 214 -14.97 4.71 17.14
CA VAL A 214 -13.78 3.87 16.93
C VAL A 214 -13.66 3.45 15.48
N ALA A 215 -12.44 3.09 15.06
CA ALA A 215 -12.24 2.48 13.77
C ALA A 215 -12.80 1.04 13.75
N ALA A 216 -13.43 0.67 12.66
CA ALA A 216 -13.94 -0.69 12.44
C ALA A 216 -13.53 -1.19 11.05
N ILE A 217 -13.32 -2.49 10.93
CA ILE A 217 -12.97 -3.12 9.65
C ILE A 217 -14.12 -4.02 9.21
N ASP A 218 -14.65 -3.76 8.02
CA ASP A 218 -15.73 -4.55 7.45
C ASP A 218 -15.28 -5.89 6.83
N ASN A 219 -16.24 -6.71 6.39
CA ASN A 219 -15.98 -8.01 5.79
C ASN A 219 -15.31 -7.98 4.41
N ASN A 220 -15.16 -6.82 3.79
CA ASN A 220 -14.45 -6.66 2.51
C ASN A 220 -12.93 -6.62 2.69
N CYS A 221 -12.43 -6.59 3.91
CA CYS A 221 -11.01 -6.63 4.22
C CYS A 221 -10.30 -7.74 3.44
N VAL A 222 -9.24 -7.39 2.73
CA VAL A 222 -8.43 -8.31 1.93
C VAL A 222 -7.20 -8.84 2.67
N GLY A 223 -6.98 -8.39 3.91
CA GLY A 223 -5.88 -8.86 4.75
C GLY A 223 -4.49 -8.37 4.35
N CYS A 224 -4.37 -7.19 3.72
CA CYS A 224 -3.07 -6.65 3.30
C CYS A 224 -2.21 -6.11 4.45
N GLY A 225 -2.82 -5.68 5.56
CA GLY A 225 -2.12 -5.14 6.74
C GLY A 225 -1.78 -3.66 6.68
N ASN A 226 -1.99 -3.00 5.54
CA ASN A 226 -1.59 -1.60 5.33
C ASN A 226 -2.12 -0.64 6.41
N CYS A 227 -3.38 -0.80 6.80
CA CYS A 227 -3.99 0.06 7.82
C CYS A 227 -3.26 -0.01 9.17
N GLY A 228 -2.85 -1.21 9.57
CA GLY A 228 -2.10 -1.41 10.82
C GLY A 228 -0.67 -0.86 10.72
N GLU A 229 0.04 -1.13 9.62
CA GLU A 229 1.41 -0.62 9.42
C GLU A 229 1.46 0.92 9.38
N VAL A 230 0.49 1.54 8.72
CA VAL A 230 0.42 3.01 8.64
C VAL A 230 0.06 3.63 9.99
N ALA A 231 -0.89 3.04 10.71
CA ALA A 231 -1.27 3.53 12.04
C ALA A 231 -0.13 3.37 13.06
N GLU A 232 0.60 2.27 13.02
CA GLU A 232 1.78 2.05 13.85
C GLU A 232 2.87 3.10 13.57
N ALA A 233 3.18 3.34 12.27
CA ALA A 233 4.21 4.30 11.88
C ALA A 233 3.86 5.76 12.22
N ALA A 234 2.57 6.11 12.23
CA ALA A 234 2.13 7.48 12.47
C ALA A 234 1.92 7.81 13.96
N VAL A 235 1.30 6.88 14.71
CA VAL A 235 0.81 7.15 16.07
C VAL A 235 1.05 6.00 17.06
N LEU A 236 1.85 4.99 16.69
CA LEU A 236 2.12 3.79 17.49
C LEU A 236 0.82 3.12 17.98
N CYS A 237 -0.15 2.97 17.08
CA CYS A 237 -1.49 2.51 17.42
C CYS A 237 -1.52 1.01 17.80
N PRO A 238 -1.85 0.64 19.03
CA PRO A 238 -1.84 -0.74 19.52
C PRO A 238 -3.15 -1.49 19.22
N SER A 239 -4.15 -0.85 18.64
CA SER A 239 -5.50 -1.41 18.54
C SER A 239 -5.69 -2.38 17.37
N PHE A 240 -4.75 -2.46 16.42
CA PHE A 240 -4.85 -3.40 15.31
C PHE A 240 -4.43 -4.81 15.72
N TYR A 241 -5.26 -5.79 15.38
CA TYR A 241 -4.92 -7.21 15.51
C TYR A 241 -5.13 -7.98 14.21
N ARG A 242 -4.40 -9.07 14.07
CA ARG A 242 -4.54 -10.02 12.96
C ARG A 242 -5.27 -11.27 13.43
N ALA A 243 -6.24 -11.72 12.66
CA ALA A 243 -6.95 -12.97 12.86
C ALA A 243 -6.93 -13.83 11.60
N ASP A 244 -6.68 -15.12 11.77
CA ASP A 244 -6.79 -16.10 10.70
C ASP A 244 -8.16 -16.77 10.75
N VAL A 245 -8.99 -16.48 9.76
CA VAL A 245 -10.33 -17.08 9.61
C VAL A 245 -10.19 -18.39 8.85
N ILE A 246 -10.54 -19.50 9.50
CA ILE A 246 -10.45 -20.84 8.94
C ILE A 246 -11.82 -21.25 8.38
N TYR A 247 -11.86 -21.49 7.07
CA TYR A 247 -13.00 -22.07 6.38
C TYR A 247 -12.80 -23.57 6.26
N ASN A 248 -13.88 -24.36 6.40
CA ASN A 248 -13.87 -25.82 6.40
C ASN A 248 -12.85 -26.38 7.40
N PRO A 249 -12.98 -26.06 8.71
CA PRO A 249 -12.01 -26.47 9.73
C PRO A 249 -11.98 -27.98 9.86
N THR A 250 -10.78 -28.54 10.02
CA THR A 250 -10.55 -29.95 10.32
C THR A 250 -11.02 -30.33 11.73
N ARG A 251 -11.05 -31.63 12.04
CA ARG A 251 -11.35 -32.08 13.42
C ARG A 251 -10.34 -31.52 14.43
N LEU A 252 -9.06 -31.45 14.02
CA LEU A 252 -7.99 -30.89 14.85
C LEU A 252 -8.19 -29.39 15.09
N ASP A 253 -8.53 -28.61 14.05
CA ASP A 253 -8.81 -27.17 14.19
C ASP A 253 -9.93 -26.94 15.21
N ARG A 254 -11.01 -27.73 15.12
CA ARG A 254 -12.17 -27.63 16.03
C ARG A 254 -11.79 -27.98 17.46
N TRP A 255 -11.00 -29.03 17.65
CA TRP A 255 -10.51 -29.44 18.97
C TRP A 255 -9.61 -28.37 19.59
N MET A 256 -8.64 -27.85 18.81
CA MET A 256 -7.76 -26.76 19.25
C MET A 256 -8.54 -25.48 19.58
N ALA A 257 -9.57 -25.15 18.79
CA ALA A 257 -10.43 -23.99 19.05
C ALA A 257 -11.20 -24.16 20.38
N ARG A 258 -11.70 -25.37 20.68
CA ARG A 258 -12.36 -25.66 21.96
C ARG A 258 -11.41 -25.51 23.15
N LEU A 259 -10.18 -26.05 23.03
CA LEU A 259 -9.16 -25.91 24.07
C LEU A 259 -8.81 -24.45 24.33
N ARG A 260 -8.51 -23.69 23.27
CA ARG A 260 -8.22 -22.27 23.39
C ARG A 260 -9.40 -21.50 24.00
N GLY A 261 -10.62 -21.78 23.55
CA GLY A 261 -11.83 -21.15 24.07
C GLY A 261 -12.05 -21.44 25.55
N ALA A 262 -11.78 -22.66 26.00
CA ALA A 262 -11.87 -23.03 27.41
C ALA A 262 -10.85 -22.26 28.28
N VAL A 263 -9.58 -22.19 27.81
CA VAL A 263 -8.52 -21.45 28.51
C VAL A 263 -8.83 -19.97 28.55
N ILE A 264 -9.17 -19.36 27.40
CA ILE A 264 -9.52 -17.93 27.30
C ILE A 264 -10.72 -17.63 28.19
N GLY A 265 -11.80 -18.41 28.09
CA GLY A 265 -13.00 -18.22 28.89
C GLY A 265 -12.74 -18.36 30.40
N TYR A 266 -11.85 -19.27 30.80
CA TYR A 266 -11.42 -19.34 32.20
C TYR A 266 -10.67 -18.07 32.65
N LEU A 267 -9.73 -17.59 31.83
CA LEU A 267 -8.95 -16.40 32.15
C LEU A 267 -9.83 -15.13 32.17
N GLN A 268 -10.77 -15.02 31.22
CA GLN A 268 -11.74 -13.91 31.19
C GLN A 268 -12.60 -13.90 32.43
N ARG A 269 -13.24 -15.02 32.81
CA ARG A 269 -14.03 -15.10 34.03
C ARG A 269 -13.22 -14.70 35.28
N ARG A 270 -11.96 -15.12 35.35
CA ARG A 270 -11.08 -14.75 36.46
C ARG A 270 -10.73 -13.26 36.50
N ARG A 271 -10.55 -12.66 35.32
CA ARG A 271 -10.34 -11.21 35.19
C ARG A 271 -11.59 -10.43 35.60
N ASP A 272 -12.74 -10.85 35.11
CA ASP A 272 -14.00 -10.16 35.35
C ASP A 272 -14.43 -10.27 36.85
N ALA A 273 -14.21 -11.40 37.47
CA ALA A 273 -14.39 -11.56 38.92
C ALA A 273 -13.48 -10.62 39.76
N ARG A 274 -12.29 -10.28 39.27
CA ARG A 274 -11.41 -9.30 39.93
C ARG A 274 -11.88 -7.85 39.72
N ARG A 275 -12.48 -7.53 38.57
CA ARG A 275 -12.99 -6.20 38.27
C ARG A 275 -14.21 -5.85 39.13
N VAL A 276 -15.10 -6.79 39.39
CA VAL A 276 -16.28 -6.58 40.22
C VAL A 276 -15.90 -6.27 41.69
N VAL A 277 -14.71 -6.62 42.16
CA VAL A 277 -14.24 -6.29 43.54
C VAL A 277 -13.81 -4.82 43.66
N PHE A 278 -13.59 -4.12 42.53
CA PHE A 278 -13.15 -2.70 42.54
C PHE A 278 -14.22 -1.72 42.02
N SER A 279 -15.42 -2.21 41.69
CA SER A 279 -16.60 -1.42 41.36
C SER A 279 -17.56 -1.41 42.54
#